data_f1c9765b99e72a0c435f97e7afdb3ec2
#
_entry.id   f1c9765b99e72a0c435f97e7afdb3ec2
#
_cell.length_a   1.000
_cell.length_b   1.000
_cell.length_c   1.000
_cell.angle_alpha   90.00
_cell.angle_beta   90.00
_cell.angle_gamma   90.00
#
_symmetry.space_group_name_H-M   'P 1'
#
loop_
_entity.id
_entity.type
_entity.pdbx_description
1 polymer ?
#
loop_
_entity_poly.entity_id
_entity_poly.type
_entity_poly.pdbx_seq_one_letter_code
_entity_poly.pdbx_strand_id
1 'polypeptide(L)'
;MDKFSDFISEQKNEQPYRFVNLIHHTPDDPNKTGDLMVAEAKKLGINDTYQLNVDGGYLTLNGKGNLVAHNFSVEEGKVVSAATTKNSDKKIIHDKEGFEISSENTICFVRVAIGRGYHLLEQLRLHGVKTVNSRYCHMICDDKWFNYVALERSGFRQPKTDLISHIENLDTPIKNIGGKYPMILKSASGTQGVGVIFIDSKQALLSTMQLINKIDENVRMVIQEYIKTPYDVRAMVLNGEVVGQLKRPIITGDFRSNISQGNEPEKIELTELEKSECIKVAKEVDGMWVGVDFIPSKDREKESPYFIEVNSSPGTTHISELNNVNIHKKVIETFKNRENWRKL
;
A
#
# COMPACT_ATOMS: atom_id res chain seq x y z
N MET A 1 23.10 -18.60 -46.77
CA MET A 1 22.50 -19.68 -46.02
C MET A 1 23.34 -19.79 -44.77
N ASP A 2 23.04 -19.40 -43.58
CA ASP A 2 21.85 -19.39 -42.80
C ASP A 2 21.88 -18.26 -41.72
N LYS A 3 21.40 -17.10 -42.03
CA LYS A 3 21.15 -16.04 -41.01
C LYS A 3 19.66 -15.94 -40.63
N PHE A 4 18.84 -16.80 -41.26
CA PHE A 4 17.37 -16.79 -41.00
C PHE A 4 16.95 -17.93 -40.03
N SER A 5 17.77 -18.94 -39.83
CA SER A 5 17.53 -20.01 -38.85
C SER A 5 17.82 -19.57 -37.41
N ASP A 6 18.80 -18.67 -37.26
CA ASP A 6 19.15 -18.12 -35.91
C ASP A 6 18.14 -17.14 -35.38
N PHE A 7 17.33 -16.50 -36.26
CA PHE A 7 16.26 -15.58 -35.86
C PHE A 7 14.99 -16.31 -35.41
N ILE A 8 14.82 -17.58 -35.80
CA ILE A 8 13.65 -18.39 -35.40
C ILE A 8 13.95 -19.21 -34.13
N SER A 9 15.21 -19.42 -33.77
CA SER A 9 15.58 -20.16 -32.58
C SER A 9 15.58 -19.34 -31.28
N GLU A 10 15.40 -18.01 -31.34
CA GLU A 10 15.27 -17.10 -30.18
C GLU A 10 13.82 -16.82 -29.77
N GLN A 11 12.83 -17.50 -30.32
CA GLN A 11 11.61 -17.71 -29.54
C GLN A 11 11.94 -18.70 -28.43
N LYS A 12 12.70 -18.22 -27.43
CA LYS A 12 12.76 -18.86 -26.12
C LYS A 12 11.31 -19.20 -25.78
N ASN A 13 11.04 -20.45 -25.50
CA ASN A 13 9.82 -20.91 -24.85
C ASN A 13 9.67 -20.11 -23.57
N GLU A 14 9.07 -18.90 -23.65
CA GLU A 14 8.76 -18.10 -22.50
C GLU A 14 7.77 -18.92 -21.69
N GLN A 15 8.19 -19.37 -20.54
CA GLN A 15 7.29 -20.06 -19.62
C GLN A 15 6.07 -19.15 -19.37
N PRO A 16 4.86 -19.72 -19.34
CA PRO A 16 3.66 -18.93 -19.12
C PRO A 16 3.79 -18.13 -17.83
N TYR A 17 3.31 -16.89 -17.85
CA TYR A 17 3.30 -16.05 -16.66
C TYR A 17 2.36 -16.61 -15.61
N ARG A 18 2.82 -16.58 -14.35
CA ARG A 18 1.99 -16.85 -13.19
C ARG A 18 1.80 -15.58 -12.40
N PHE A 19 0.56 -15.15 -12.22
CA PHE A 19 0.20 -14.01 -11.41
C PHE A 19 -0.40 -14.48 -10.10
N VAL A 20 0.22 -14.05 -8.99
CA VAL A 20 -0.24 -14.36 -7.64
C VAL A 20 -0.62 -13.08 -6.94
N ASN A 21 -1.83 -12.99 -6.42
CA ASN A 21 -2.25 -11.89 -5.57
C ASN A 21 -2.12 -12.30 -4.10
N LEU A 22 -1.31 -11.59 -3.34
CA LEU A 22 -1.30 -11.69 -1.89
C LEU A 22 -2.43 -10.82 -1.36
N ILE A 23 -3.38 -11.45 -0.70
CA ILE A 23 -4.61 -10.82 -0.22
C ILE A 23 -4.82 -11.09 1.26
N HIS A 24 -5.57 -10.19 1.89
CA HIS A 24 -6.18 -10.42 3.18
C HIS A 24 -7.64 -10.80 2.94
N HIS A 25 -8.03 -11.99 3.30
CA HIS A 25 -9.40 -12.47 3.12
C HIS A 25 -9.98 -12.85 4.46
N THR A 26 -10.94 -12.05 4.92
CA THR A 26 -11.87 -12.49 5.95
C THR A 26 -13.22 -12.81 5.30
N PRO A 27 -14.01 -13.72 5.87
CA PRO A 27 -15.34 -14.03 5.34
C PRO A 27 -16.25 -12.81 5.18
N ASP A 28 -15.99 -11.76 5.96
CA ASP A 28 -16.80 -10.55 6.03
C ASP A 28 -16.25 -9.38 5.19
N ASP A 29 -15.02 -9.49 4.68
CA ASP A 29 -14.38 -8.49 3.79
C ASP A 29 -13.71 -9.20 2.60
N PRO A 30 -14.50 -9.58 1.58
CA PRO A 30 -13.94 -10.16 0.37
C PRO A 30 -13.04 -9.13 -0.33
N ASN A 31 -11.79 -9.48 -0.58
CA ASN A 31 -10.84 -8.62 -1.29
C ASN A 31 -11.24 -8.45 -2.76
N LYS A 32 -12.15 -7.53 -3.00
CA LYS A 32 -12.65 -7.21 -4.36
C LYS A 32 -11.52 -6.88 -5.35
N THR A 33 -10.42 -6.28 -4.86
CA THR A 33 -9.27 -5.96 -5.72
C THR A 33 -8.60 -7.22 -6.23
N GLY A 34 -8.44 -8.25 -5.39
CA GLY A 34 -7.87 -9.53 -5.80
C GLY A 34 -8.69 -10.19 -6.90
N ASP A 35 -10.01 -10.24 -6.74
CA ASP A 35 -10.94 -10.82 -7.74
C ASP A 35 -10.91 -10.03 -9.05
N LEU A 36 -10.89 -8.71 -9.00
CA LEU A 36 -10.80 -7.86 -10.17
C LEU A 36 -9.46 -8.06 -10.91
N MET A 37 -8.36 -8.21 -10.19
CA MET A 37 -7.04 -8.51 -10.77
C MET A 37 -7.05 -9.86 -11.50
N VAL A 38 -7.61 -10.90 -10.88
CA VAL A 38 -7.77 -12.23 -11.51
C VAL A 38 -8.64 -12.16 -12.76
N ALA A 39 -9.76 -11.46 -12.68
CA ALA A 39 -10.67 -11.31 -13.83
C ALA A 39 -10.00 -10.60 -15.02
N GLU A 40 -9.24 -9.53 -14.76
CA GLU A 40 -8.53 -8.81 -15.83
C GLU A 40 -7.35 -9.63 -16.38
N ALA A 41 -6.62 -10.37 -15.54
CA ALA A 41 -5.56 -11.25 -16.01
C ALA A 41 -6.09 -12.33 -16.97
N LYS A 42 -7.21 -12.96 -16.63
CA LYS A 42 -7.88 -13.94 -17.51
C LYS A 42 -8.33 -13.34 -18.84
N LYS A 43 -8.91 -12.14 -18.84
CA LYS A 43 -9.30 -11.41 -20.08
C LYS A 43 -8.09 -11.14 -20.98
N LEU A 44 -6.90 -10.96 -20.40
CA LEU A 44 -5.64 -10.74 -21.12
C LEU A 44 -4.92 -12.04 -21.49
N GLY A 45 -5.59 -13.18 -21.32
CA GLY A 45 -5.07 -14.50 -21.69
C GLY A 45 -4.11 -15.12 -20.66
N ILE A 46 -4.03 -14.57 -19.45
CA ILE A 46 -3.21 -15.11 -18.37
C ILE A 46 -4.11 -15.96 -17.48
N ASN A 47 -4.13 -17.27 -17.75
CA ASN A 47 -4.99 -18.21 -17.03
C ASN A 47 -4.35 -18.76 -15.74
N ASP A 48 -3.02 -18.70 -15.63
CA ASP A 48 -2.25 -19.16 -14.47
C ASP A 48 -2.23 -18.06 -13.39
N THR A 49 -3.34 -17.93 -12.68
CA THR A 49 -3.60 -16.85 -11.72
C THR A 49 -4.11 -17.40 -10.41
N TYR A 50 -3.46 -17.01 -9.31
CA TYR A 50 -3.77 -17.48 -7.96
C TYR A 50 -3.97 -16.32 -6.99
N GLN A 51 -4.65 -16.61 -5.90
CA GLN A 51 -4.71 -15.75 -4.71
C GLN A 51 -4.08 -16.50 -3.53
N LEU A 52 -3.20 -15.84 -2.80
CA LEU A 52 -2.59 -16.37 -1.58
C LEU A 52 -3.02 -15.50 -0.40
N ASN A 53 -3.74 -16.11 0.55
CA ASN A 53 -4.22 -15.40 1.72
C ASN A 53 -3.11 -15.31 2.78
N VAL A 54 -2.74 -14.08 3.17
CA VAL A 54 -1.66 -13.84 4.14
C VAL A 54 -2.00 -14.23 5.57
N ASP A 55 -3.28 -14.43 5.90
CA ASP A 55 -3.70 -14.77 7.28
C ASP A 55 -3.52 -16.25 7.62
N GLY A 56 -3.35 -17.11 6.66
CA GLY A 56 -3.20 -18.54 6.89
C GLY A 56 -2.46 -19.27 5.78
N GLY A 57 -2.13 -18.57 4.69
CA GLY A 57 -1.27 -19.10 3.65
C GLY A 57 0.17 -19.21 4.13
N TYR A 58 0.90 -20.17 3.60
CA TYR A 58 2.30 -20.39 3.90
C TYR A 58 3.07 -20.91 2.69
N LEU A 59 4.39 -20.82 2.75
CA LEU A 59 5.29 -21.28 1.73
C LEU A 59 6.16 -22.43 2.27
N THR A 60 6.34 -23.47 1.44
CA THR A 60 7.25 -24.59 1.71
C THR A 60 8.26 -24.72 0.58
N LEU A 61 9.26 -25.55 0.78
CA LEU A 61 10.19 -25.98 -0.29
C LEU A 61 9.83 -27.40 -0.71
N ASN A 62 9.72 -27.62 -2.02
CA ASN A 62 9.62 -28.98 -2.53
C ASN A 62 11.00 -29.67 -2.58
N GLY A 63 11.03 -30.96 -2.92
CA GLY A 63 12.28 -31.73 -3.01
C GLY A 63 13.29 -31.23 -4.06
N LYS A 64 12.90 -30.25 -4.90
CA LYS A 64 13.76 -29.59 -5.90
C LYS A 64 14.24 -28.21 -5.44
N GLY A 65 13.86 -27.76 -4.25
CA GLY A 65 14.20 -26.45 -3.72
C GLY A 65 13.32 -25.29 -4.24
N ASN A 66 12.25 -25.59 -4.97
CA ASN A 66 11.30 -24.57 -5.43
C ASN A 66 10.28 -24.25 -4.33
N LEU A 67 9.83 -22.99 -4.29
CA LEU A 67 8.75 -22.59 -3.41
C LEU A 67 7.42 -23.20 -3.85
N VAL A 68 6.66 -23.67 -2.88
CA VAL A 68 5.26 -24.10 -3.05
C VAL A 68 4.39 -23.29 -2.11
N ALA A 69 3.44 -22.57 -2.66
CA ALA A 69 2.47 -21.82 -1.92
C ALA A 69 1.26 -22.68 -1.57
N HIS A 70 0.92 -22.66 -0.30
CA HIS A 70 -0.26 -23.36 0.23
C HIS A 70 -1.28 -22.34 0.68
N ASN A 71 -2.44 -22.45 0.12
CA ASN A 71 -3.57 -21.61 0.49
C ASN A 71 -4.49 -22.35 1.47
N PHE A 72 -5.54 -21.70 1.91
CA PHE A 72 -6.60 -22.34 2.67
C PHE A 72 -7.97 -21.89 2.16
N SER A 73 -8.96 -22.76 2.28
CA SER A 73 -10.37 -22.44 2.12
C SER A 73 -11.07 -22.45 3.47
N VAL A 74 -12.13 -21.66 3.58
CA VAL A 74 -12.97 -21.63 4.79
C VAL A 74 -14.27 -22.33 4.48
N GLU A 75 -14.55 -23.43 5.17
CA GLU A 75 -15.84 -24.11 5.13
C GLU A 75 -16.62 -23.89 6.43
N GLU A 76 -17.94 -24.06 6.38
CA GLU A 76 -18.77 -24.04 7.58
C GLU A 76 -18.35 -25.17 8.52
N GLY A 77 -17.96 -24.83 9.73
CA GLY A 77 -17.53 -25.76 10.77
C GLY A 77 -16.70 -25.04 11.86
N LYS A 78 -16.58 -25.64 13.02
CA LYS A 78 -15.84 -25.01 14.15
C LYS A 78 -14.38 -24.80 13.83
N VAL A 79 -13.95 -23.54 13.81
CA VAL A 79 -12.54 -23.16 13.72
C VAL A 79 -12.10 -22.57 15.06
N VAL A 80 -11.05 -23.14 15.60
CA VAL A 80 -10.25 -22.47 16.62
C VAL A 80 -9.11 -21.76 15.88
N SER A 81 -9.32 -20.49 15.54
CA SER A 81 -8.24 -19.66 15.03
C SER A 81 -7.40 -19.21 16.21
N ALA A 82 -6.12 -19.55 16.23
CA ALA A 82 -5.16 -19.03 17.20
C ALA A 82 -4.99 -17.50 17.16
N ALA A 83 -5.48 -16.85 16.10
CA ALA A 83 -5.37 -15.41 15.88
C ALA A 83 -6.64 -14.62 16.20
N THR A 84 -7.79 -15.28 16.42
CA THR A 84 -9.02 -14.59 16.78
C THR A 84 -9.69 -15.35 17.95
N THR A 85 -9.86 -14.66 19.07
CA THR A 85 -10.63 -15.15 20.24
C THR A 85 -12.13 -15.29 19.97
N LYS A 86 -12.57 -15.17 18.72
CA LYS A 86 -13.97 -15.38 18.32
C LYS A 86 -14.13 -16.79 17.79
N ASN A 87 -14.99 -17.57 18.44
CA ASN A 87 -15.52 -18.82 17.89
C ASN A 87 -16.21 -18.50 16.56
N SER A 88 -15.59 -18.87 15.46
CA SER A 88 -16.28 -18.90 14.16
C SER A 88 -16.66 -20.35 13.86
N ASP A 89 -17.86 -20.56 13.36
CA ASP A 89 -18.34 -21.89 12.94
C ASP A 89 -17.73 -22.33 11.60
N LYS A 90 -16.61 -21.75 11.19
CA LYS A 90 -15.96 -21.98 9.90
C LYS A 90 -14.66 -22.77 10.08
N LYS A 91 -14.48 -23.83 9.31
CA LYS A 91 -13.30 -24.69 9.32
C LYS A 91 -12.31 -24.24 8.23
N ILE A 92 -11.06 -24.06 8.60
CA ILE A 92 -9.98 -23.80 7.64
C ILE A 92 -9.50 -25.14 7.10
N ILE A 93 -9.54 -25.28 5.77
CA ILE A 93 -8.98 -26.42 5.04
C ILE A 93 -7.80 -25.92 4.25
N HIS A 94 -6.62 -26.47 4.55
CA HIS A 94 -5.42 -26.19 3.78
C HIS A 94 -5.42 -26.96 2.46
N ASP A 95 -5.03 -26.30 1.38
CA ASP A 95 -4.73 -26.96 0.12
C ASP A 95 -3.49 -27.85 0.32
N LYS A 96 -3.67 -29.16 0.18
CA LYS A 96 -2.60 -30.13 0.42
C LYS A 96 -1.56 -30.14 -0.70
N GLU A 97 -1.96 -29.80 -1.91
CA GLU A 97 -1.08 -29.84 -3.07
C GLU A 97 -0.31 -28.54 -3.26
N GLY A 98 -0.97 -27.41 -2.98
CA GLY A 98 -0.40 -26.08 -3.21
C GLY A 98 -0.14 -25.79 -4.68
N PHE A 99 0.57 -24.70 -4.95
CA PHE A 99 1.05 -24.35 -6.30
C PHE A 99 2.49 -23.83 -6.26
N GLU A 100 3.25 -24.20 -7.27
CA GLU A 100 4.67 -23.84 -7.34
C GLU A 100 4.84 -22.35 -7.69
N ILE A 101 5.80 -21.68 -7.03
CA ILE A 101 6.21 -20.32 -7.29
C ILE A 101 7.68 -20.32 -7.71
N SER A 102 7.97 -19.68 -8.84
CA SER A 102 9.30 -19.59 -9.42
C SER A 102 9.70 -18.14 -9.67
N SER A 103 10.96 -17.81 -9.41
CA SER A 103 11.54 -16.50 -9.75
C SER A 103 11.53 -16.20 -11.25
N GLU A 104 11.46 -17.24 -12.09
CA GLU A 104 11.52 -17.11 -13.54
C GLU A 104 10.19 -16.74 -14.18
N ASN A 105 9.07 -17.21 -13.62
CA ASN A 105 7.76 -17.07 -14.25
C ASN A 105 6.68 -16.43 -13.37
N THR A 106 6.95 -16.19 -12.08
CA THR A 106 5.94 -15.70 -11.15
C THR A 106 6.17 -14.25 -10.75
N ILE A 107 5.12 -13.46 -10.79
CA ILE A 107 5.05 -12.13 -10.18
C ILE A 107 3.93 -12.11 -9.14
N CYS A 108 4.23 -11.55 -7.97
CA CYS A 108 3.29 -11.43 -6.87
C CYS A 108 2.83 -9.98 -6.69
N PHE A 109 1.52 -9.76 -6.71
CA PHE A 109 0.92 -8.48 -6.38
C PHE A 109 0.53 -8.46 -4.90
N VAL A 110 1.08 -7.52 -4.16
CA VAL A 110 0.84 -7.42 -2.72
C VAL A 110 -0.25 -6.39 -2.46
N ARG A 111 -1.43 -6.86 -2.08
CA ARG A 111 -2.63 -6.03 -1.92
C ARG A 111 -3.17 -6.03 -0.49
N VAL A 112 -2.26 -5.99 0.47
CA VAL A 112 -2.58 -6.02 1.91
C VAL A 112 -1.68 -5.04 2.65
N ALA A 113 -2.15 -4.54 3.79
CA ALA A 113 -1.29 -3.96 4.81
C ALA A 113 -0.49 -5.11 5.46
N ILE A 114 0.82 -5.03 5.42
CA ILE A 114 1.68 -6.23 5.50
C ILE A 114 1.89 -6.77 6.90
N GLY A 115 1.48 -6.11 7.96
CA GLY A 115 1.82 -6.55 9.32
C GLY A 115 1.82 -8.09 9.55
N ARG A 116 0.89 -8.81 8.93
CA ARG A 116 0.81 -10.28 9.01
C ARG A 116 1.50 -11.01 7.86
N GLY A 117 1.73 -10.36 6.73
CA GLY A 117 2.30 -10.98 5.51
C GLY A 117 3.81 -10.80 5.35
N TYR A 118 4.51 -10.13 6.27
CA TYR A 118 5.95 -9.88 6.14
C TYR A 118 6.78 -11.15 5.97
N HIS A 119 6.43 -12.24 6.64
CA HIS A 119 7.16 -13.50 6.53
C HIS A 119 7.04 -14.11 5.11
N LEU A 120 5.85 -14.05 4.49
CA LEU A 120 5.65 -14.52 3.12
C LEU A 120 6.45 -13.66 2.14
N LEU A 121 6.37 -12.34 2.29
CA LEU A 121 7.06 -11.40 1.42
C LEU A 121 8.58 -11.54 1.52
N GLU A 122 9.11 -11.79 2.72
CA GLU A 122 10.53 -12.03 2.91
C GLU A 122 10.98 -13.37 2.29
N GLN A 123 10.18 -14.43 2.44
CA GLN A 123 10.47 -15.70 1.78
C GLN A 123 10.47 -15.56 0.24
N LEU A 124 9.47 -14.86 -0.33
CA LEU A 124 9.44 -14.59 -1.77
C LEU A 124 10.68 -13.83 -2.22
N ARG A 125 11.06 -12.76 -1.49
CA ARG A 125 12.26 -11.97 -1.79
C ARG A 125 13.54 -12.79 -1.73
N LEU A 126 13.74 -13.62 -0.71
CA LEU A 126 14.92 -14.46 -0.54
C LEU A 126 15.06 -15.51 -1.66
N HIS A 127 13.95 -15.93 -2.27
CA HIS A 127 13.93 -16.85 -3.40
C HIS A 127 13.87 -16.13 -4.77
N GLY A 128 14.09 -14.82 -4.80
CA GLY A 128 14.16 -14.01 -6.02
C GLY A 128 12.83 -13.82 -6.75
N VAL A 129 11.70 -14.14 -6.11
CA VAL A 129 10.37 -13.93 -6.69
C VAL A 129 10.05 -12.45 -6.68
N LYS A 130 9.58 -11.93 -7.80
CA LYS A 130 9.26 -10.52 -7.97
C LYS A 130 7.94 -10.15 -7.33
N THR A 131 7.91 -9.03 -6.60
CA THR A 131 6.72 -8.54 -5.92
C THR A 131 6.42 -7.08 -6.29
N VAL A 132 5.16 -6.75 -6.45
CA VAL A 132 4.65 -5.38 -6.65
C VAL A 132 3.76 -5.04 -5.45
N ASN A 133 4.17 -4.18 -4.53
CA ASN A 133 5.45 -3.49 -4.45
C ASN A 133 6.52 -4.36 -3.73
N SER A 134 7.75 -3.81 -3.62
CA SER A 134 8.84 -4.45 -2.89
C SER A 134 8.57 -4.49 -1.39
N ARG A 135 9.28 -5.39 -0.66
CA ARG A 135 9.24 -5.42 0.81
C ARG A 135 9.63 -4.07 1.42
N TYR A 136 10.62 -3.39 0.83
CA TYR A 136 11.07 -2.09 1.29
C TYR A 136 9.97 -1.03 1.16
N CYS A 137 9.31 -0.97 -0.01
CA CYS A 137 8.18 -0.07 -0.23
C CYS A 137 7.08 -0.25 0.84
N HIS A 138 6.69 -1.49 1.09
CA HIS A 138 5.67 -1.76 2.11
C HIS A 138 6.12 -1.35 3.51
N MET A 139 7.36 -1.65 3.88
CA MET A 139 7.90 -1.27 5.20
C MET A 139 7.87 0.26 5.41
N ILE A 140 8.26 1.02 4.39
CA ILE A 140 8.23 2.49 4.44
C ILE A 140 6.80 3.03 4.46
N CYS A 141 5.92 2.46 3.64
CA CYS A 141 4.56 2.99 3.49
C CYS A 141 3.61 2.62 4.64
N ASP A 142 3.85 1.48 5.32
CA ASP A 142 2.99 1.01 6.41
C ASP A 142 3.24 1.74 7.74
N ASP A 143 4.32 2.52 7.84
CA ASP A 143 4.69 3.30 9.03
C ASP A 143 4.83 4.78 8.66
N LYS A 144 3.99 5.65 9.22
CA LYS A 144 3.96 7.09 8.91
C LYS A 144 5.25 7.82 9.30
N TRP A 145 5.94 7.33 10.34
CA TRP A 145 7.24 7.89 10.69
C TRP A 145 8.32 7.51 9.68
N PHE A 146 8.37 6.26 9.25
CA PHE A 146 9.32 5.83 8.22
C PHE A 146 9.02 6.51 6.88
N ASN A 147 7.74 6.67 6.53
CA ASN A 147 7.32 7.40 5.34
C ASN A 147 7.82 8.85 5.38
N TYR A 148 7.59 9.55 6.51
CA TYR A 148 8.06 10.92 6.71
C TYR A 148 9.58 11.02 6.57
N VAL A 149 10.34 10.19 7.28
CA VAL A 149 11.81 10.23 7.28
C VAL A 149 12.40 9.92 5.90
N ALA A 150 11.81 8.97 5.16
CA ALA A 150 12.26 8.66 3.81
C ALA A 150 12.12 9.85 2.85
N LEU A 151 10.97 10.52 2.88
CA LEU A 151 10.71 11.69 2.04
C LEU A 151 11.49 12.94 2.50
N GLU A 152 11.64 13.13 3.82
CA GLU A 152 12.39 14.24 4.39
C GLU A 152 13.86 14.18 4.02
N ARG A 153 14.49 13.00 4.08
CA ARG A 153 15.87 12.76 3.68
C ARG A 153 16.15 13.20 2.22
N SER A 154 15.18 13.06 1.36
CA SER A 154 15.26 13.42 -0.07
C SER A 154 14.79 14.84 -0.37
N GLY A 155 14.47 15.62 0.68
CA GLY A 155 14.13 17.04 0.57
C GLY A 155 12.72 17.32 0.04
N PHE A 156 11.81 16.35 0.06
CA PHE A 156 10.43 16.58 -0.31
C PHE A 156 9.74 17.47 0.71
N ARG A 157 8.90 18.38 0.23
CA ARG A 157 8.11 19.27 1.09
C ARG A 157 7.02 18.48 1.79
N GLN A 158 7.01 18.52 3.12
CA GLN A 158 6.05 17.82 3.97
C GLN A 158 5.57 18.72 5.09
N PRO A 159 4.39 18.48 5.68
CA PRO A 159 4.06 19.06 6.98
C PRO A 159 5.11 18.61 8.00
N LYS A 160 5.63 19.53 8.82
CA LYS A 160 6.62 19.17 9.85
C LYS A 160 6.05 18.10 10.76
N THR A 161 6.79 17.03 10.95
CA THR A 161 6.34 15.87 11.69
C THR A 161 7.44 15.42 12.64
N ASP A 162 7.07 14.95 13.82
CA ASP A 162 8.00 14.35 14.77
C ASP A 162 7.38 13.13 15.46
N LEU A 163 8.23 12.25 15.97
CA LEU A 163 7.83 11.05 16.70
C LEU A 163 7.68 11.36 18.18
N ILE A 164 6.57 10.97 18.78
CA ILE A 164 6.42 10.99 20.24
C ILE A 164 7.01 9.68 20.78
N SER A 165 8.23 9.77 21.28
CA SER A 165 8.96 8.63 21.86
C SER A 165 8.53 8.34 23.29
N HIS A 166 8.09 9.35 24.04
CA HIS A 166 7.67 9.20 25.44
C HIS A 166 6.70 10.30 25.85
N ILE A 167 5.67 9.96 26.61
CA ILE A 167 4.63 10.90 27.06
C ILE A 167 5.20 12.02 27.94
N GLU A 168 6.27 11.78 28.68
CA GLU A 168 6.90 12.77 29.55
C GLU A 168 7.71 13.81 28.79
N ASN A 169 8.00 13.58 27.50
CA ASN A 169 8.79 14.48 26.67
C ASN A 169 8.00 15.05 25.48
N LEU A 170 6.77 15.53 25.71
CA LEU A 170 5.94 16.10 24.66
C LEU A 170 6.45 17.46 24.16
N ASP A 171 7.18 18.21 24.99
CA ASP A 171 7.65 19.55 24.64
C ASP A 171 8.65 19.55 23.48
N THR A 172 9.49 18.53 23.40
CA THR A 172 10.48 18.41 22.33
C THR A 172 9.82 18.25 20.95
N PRO A 173 8.99 17.22 20.70
CA PRO A 173 8.32 17.06 19.40
C PRO A 173 7.40 18.25 19.06
N ILE A 174 6.68 18.82 20.03
CA ILE A 174 5.88 20.05 19.82
C ILE A 174 6.77 21.19 19.29
N LYS A 175 7.93 21.43 19.92
CA LYS A 175 8.87 22.47 19.50
C LYS A 175 9.41 22.21 18.11
N ASN A 176 9.78 20.98 17.80
CA ASN A 176 10.37 20.57 16.53
C ASN A 176 9.43 20.83 15.34
N ILE A 177 8.12 20.65 15.53
CA ILE A 177 7.13 20.93 14.48
C ILE A 177 6.67 22.42 14.46
N GLY A 178 7.27 23.28 15.28
CA GLY A 178 7.03 24.72 15.28
C GLY A 178 6.18 25.25 16.43
N GLY A 179 5.72 24.42 17.37
CA GLY A 179 5.07 24.82 18.61
C GLY A 179 3.68 25.47 18.49
N LYS A 180 3.05 25.40 17.32
CA LYS A 180 1.76 26.09 17.06
C LYS A 180 0.62 25.09 16.99
N TYR A 181 -0.45 25.39 17.73
CA TYR A 181 -1.71 24.67 17.61
C TYR A 181 -2.62 25.31 16.54
N PRO A 182 -3.54 24.55 15.92
CA PRO A 182 -3.76 23.12 16.11
C PRO A 182 -2.67 22.25 15.46
N MET A 183 -2.59 20.99 15.92
CA MET A 183 -1.68 19.96 15.43
C MET A 183 -2.48 18.69 15.10
N ILE A 184 -1.86 17.77 14.34
CA ILE A 184 -2.44 16.46 14.04
C ILE A 184 -1.63 15.38 14.77
N LEU A 185 -2.30 14.58 15.58
CA LEU A 185 -1.73 13.39 16.22
C LEU A 185 -2.18 12.16 15.43
N LYS A 186 -1.24 11.28 15.09
CA LYS A 186 -1.52 10.07 14.29
C LYS A 186 -0.84 8.86 14.91
N SER A 187 -1.48 7.69 14.85
CA SER A 187 -0.75 6.43 15.04
C SER A 187 0.29 6.25 13.94
N ALA A 188 1.50 5.86 14.29
CA ALA A 188 2.57 5.58 13.31
C ALA A 188 2.15 4.45 12.36
N SER A 189 1.49 3.42 12.86
CA SER A 189 0.86 2.35 12.08
C SER A 189 -0.66 2.54 11.98
N GLY A 190 -1.28 1.94 10.96
CA GLY A 190 -2.73 2.00 10.75
C GLY A 190 -3.13 2.72 9.48
N THR A 191 -4.33 2.40 8.98
CA THR A 191 -4.87 2.84 7.69
C THR A 191 -6.24 3.50 7.84
N GLN A 192 -6.77 4.10 6.76
CA GLN A 192 -8.14 4.63 6.66
C GLN A 192 -8.49 5.78 7.62
N GLY A 193 -7.49 6.52 8.13
CA GLY A 193 -7.73 7.66 9.04
C GLY A 193 -8.14 7.26 10.45
N VAL A 194 -8.13 5.97 10.78
CA VAL A 194 -8.30 5.50 12.15
C VAL A 194 -7.05 5.90 12.95
N GLY A 195 -7.25 6.53 14.12
CA GLY A 195 -6.14 7.04 14.94
C GLY A 195 -5.53 8.36 14.46
N VAL A 196 -6.26 9.18 13.69
CA VAL A 196 -5.92 10.58 13.37
C VAL A 196 -6.78 11.51 14.23
N ILE A 197 -6.14 12.35 15.02
CA ILE A 197 -6.78 13.20 16.04
C ILE A 197 -6.33 14.65 15.84
N PHE A 198 -7.30 15.56 15.87
CA PHE A 198 -7.04 17.00 15.88
C PHE A 198 -6.74 17.47 17.31
N ILE A 199 -5.63 18.13 17.50
CA ILE A 199 -5.15 18.59 18.81
C ILE A 199 -5.09 20.11 18.80
N ASP A 200 -5.94 20.73 19.57
CA ASP A 200 -6.07 22.19 19.67
C ASP A 200 -5.22 22.83 20.79
N SER A 201 -4.74 22.01 21.72
CA SER A 201 -4.01 22.49 22.90
C SER A 201 -3.05 21.45 23.46
N LYS A 202 -2.05 21.90 24.23
CA LYS A 202 -1.12 21.01 24.96
C LYS A 202 -1.87 20.11 25.93
N GLN A 203 -2.92 20.64 26.59
CA GLN A 203 -3.70 19.87 27.55
C GLN A 203 -4.47 18.73 26.84
N ALA A 204 -5.07 19.00 25.66
CA ALA A 204 -5.72 17.98 24.86
C ALA A 204 -4.74 16.90 24.42
N LEU A 205 -3.52 17.27 23.97
CA LEU A 205 -2.47 16.32 23.63
C LEU A 205 -2.10 15.43 24.81
N LEU A 206 -1.83 16.04 25.98
CA LEU A 206 -1.43 15.28 27.17
C LEU A 206 -2.51 14.28 27.60
N SER A 207 -3.77 14.71 27.67
CA SER A 207 -4.90 13.85 28.05
C SER A 207 -5.09 12.70 27.05
N THR A 208 -4.95 12.99 25.75
CA THR A 208 -5.06 11.99 24.69
C THR A 208 -3.93 10.96 24.78
N MET A 209 -2.69 11.41 24.96
CA MET A 209 -1.54 10.53 25.10
C MET A 209 -1.61 9.66 26.37
N GLN A 210 -2.11 10.21 27.49
CA GLN A 210 -2.34 9.43 28.71
C GLN A 210 -3.36 8.31 28.48
N LEU A 211 -4.45 8.59 27.76
CA LEU A 211 -5.44 7.57 27.43
C LEU A 211 -4.86 6.50 26.52
N ILE A 212 -4.15 6.87 25.46
CA ILE A 212 -3.53 5.94 24.51
C ILE A 212 -2.54 5.05 25.24
N ASN A 213 -1.63 5.63 26.04
CA ASN A 213 -0.61 4.88 26.75
C ASN A 213 -1.19 3.91 27.80
N LYS A 214 -2.37 4.23 28.37
CA LYS A 214 -3.08 3.34 29.27
C LYS A 214 -3.71 2.13 28.55
N ILE A 215 -4.09 2.30 27.27
CA ILE A 215 -4.67 1.21 26.46
C ILE A 215 -3.56 0.31 25.92
N ASP A 216 -2.50 0.91 25.38
CA ASP A 216 -1.34 0.20 24.85
C ASP A 216 -0.09 1.10 24.93
N GLU A 217 0.82 0.78 25.82
CA GLU A 217 2.06 1.52 26.02
C GLU A 217 3.06 1.43 24.85
N ASN A 218 2.86 0.46 23.94
CA ASN A 218 3.73 0.24 22.79
C ASN A 218 3.26 0.99 21.53
N VAL A 219 2.10 1.68 21.57
CA VAL A 219 1.61 2.45 20.45
C VAL A 219 2.54 3.62 20.17
N ARG A 220 3.15 3.62 19.00
CA ARG A 220 3.95 4.76 18.53
C ARG A 220 3.04 5.81 17.88
N MET A 221 3.20 7.05 18.32
CA MET A 221 2.45 8.19 17.80
C MET A 221 3.38 9.18 17.11
N VAL A 222 2.91 9.79 16.05
CA VAL A 222 3.55 10.95 15.40
C VAL A 222 2.69 12.17 15.57
N ILE A 223 3.34 13.33 15.81
CA ILE A 223 2.71 14.62 15.86
C ILE A 223 3.13 15.42 14.62
N GLN A 224 2.18 16.11 14.00
CA GLN A 224 2.39 16.79 12.73
C GLN A 224 1.77 18.19 12.77
N GLU A 225 2.41 19.17 12.13
CA GLU A 225 1.79 20.50 11.95
C GLU A 225 0.51 20.38 11.12
N TYR A 226 -0.49 21.16 11.47
CA TYR A 226 -1.74 21.21 10.75
C TYR A 226 -1.66 22.20 9.58
N ILE A 227 -1.79 21.69 8.36
CA ILE A 227 -1.92 22.49 7.15
C ILE A 227 -3.41 22.66 6.83
N LYS A 228 -3.94 23.86 7.00
CA LYS A 228 -5.34 24.12 6.65
C LYS A 228 -5.53 24.10 5.13
N THR A 229 -6.40 23.22 4.69
CA THR A 229 -6.72 23.01 3.26
C THR A 229 -8.19 22.66 3.09
N PRO A 230 -8.85 22.99 1.97
CA PRO A 230 -10.20 22.55 1.68
C PRO A 230 -10.27 21.10 1.15
N TYR A 231 -9.15 20.54 0.69
CA TYR A 231 -9.05 19.18 0.18
C TYR A 231 -7.60 18.70 0.17
N ASP A 232 -7.42 17.42 0.10
CA ASP A 232 -6.16 16.82 -0.31
C ASP A 232 -6.33 16.08 -1.66
N VAL A 233 -5.22 15.60 -2.20
CA VAL A 233 -5.17 14.93 -3.50
C VAL A 233 -4.49 13.58 -3.34
N ARG A 234 -5.03 12.56 -4.00
CA ARG A 234 -4.36 11.27 -4.22
C ARG A 234 -4.02 11.12 -5.69
N ALA A 235 -2.75 10.95 -6.00
CA ALA A 235 -2.25 10.52 -7.31
C ALA A 235 -1.87 9.04 -7.24
N MET A 236 -2.29 8.27 -8.24
CA MET A 236 -1.85 6.88 -8.39
C MET A 236 -0.70 6.81 -9.38
N VAL A 237 0.44 6.35 -8.91
CA VAL A 237 1.64 6.15 -9.73
C VAL A 237 1.80 4.66 -10.00
N LEU A 238 1.99 4.32 -11.28
CA LEU A 238 2.25 2.95 -11.75
C LEU A 238 3.46 2.98 -12.69
N ASN A 239 4.52 2.24 -12.35
CA ASN A 239 5.74 2.11 -13.17
C ASN A 239 6.32 3.46 -13.64
N GLY A 240 6.27 4.47 -12.77
CA GLY A 240 6.80 5.81 -13.06
C GLY A 240 5.89 6.72 -13.87
N GLU A 241 4.60 6.42 -13.96
CA GLU A 241 3.58 7.26 -14.59
C GLU A 241 2.41 7.52 -13.64
N VAL A 242 1.84 8.71 -13.65
CA VAL A 242 0.57 9.00 -12.98
C VAL A 242 -0.57 8.45 -13.85
N VAL A 243 -1.26 7.43 -13.36
CA VAL A 243 -2.29 6.71 -14.12
C VAL A 243 -3.72 7.08 -13.71
N GLY A 244 -3.86 7.89 -12.69
CA GLY A 244 -5.14 8.41 -12.23
C GLY A 244 -4.96 9.27 -10.98
N GLN A 245 -5.93 10.14 -10.74
CA GLN A 245 -5.90 11.05 -9.59
C GLN A 245 -7.32 11.40 -9.14
N LEU A 246 -7.43 11.85 -7.90
CA LEU A 246 -8.65 12.42 -7.34
C LEU A 246 -8.35 13.41 -6.24
N LYS A 247 -9.24 14.36 -6.00
CA LYS A 247 -9.24 15.16 -4.77
C LYS A 247 -10.28 14.64 -3.80
N ARG A 248 -9.99 14.80 -2.52
CA ARG A 248 -10.86 14.41 -1.41
C ARG A 248 -11.21 15.67 -0.63
N PRO A 249 -12.42 16.23 -0.81
CA PRO A 249 -12.85 17.41 -0.07
C PRO A 249 -12.86 17.12 1.46
N ILE A 250 -12.54 18.15 2.24
CA ILE A 250 -12.70 18.13 3.70
C ILE A 250 -14.08 18.73 4.03
N ILE A 251 -14.95 17.94 4.66
CA ILE A 251 -16.30 18.41 5.03
C ILE A 251 -16.20 19.44 6.15
N THR A 252 -17.03 20.45 6.09
CA THR A 252 -17.11 21.48 7.15
C THR A 252 -17.39 20.83 8.51
N GLY A 253 -16.50 21.08 9.47
CA GLY A 253 -16.56 20.49 10.81
C GLY A 253 -15.69 19.25 11.01
N ASP A 254 -15.07 18.73 9.95
CA ASP A 254 -14.01 17.72 10.04
C ASP A 254 -12.67 18.33 9.55
N PHE A 255 -11.59 17.65 9.84
CA PHE A 255 -10.22 17.96 9.37
C PHE A 255 -9.67 16.84 8.48
N ARG A 256 -10.41 15.75 8.33
CA ARG A 256 -10.04 14.57 7.56
C ARG A 256 -10.70 14.58 6.19
N SER A 257 -9.99 14.09 5.20
CA SER A 257 -10.44 13.97 3.81
C SER A 257 -10.77 12.52 3.40
N ASN A 258 -10.76 11.57 4.35
CA ASN A 258 -10.89 10.15 4.02
C ASN A 258 -12.26 9.80 3.46
N ILE A 259 -12.28 9.13 2.31
CA ILE A 259 -13.50 8.62 1.65
C ILE A 259 -14.27 7.66 2.56
N SER A 260 -13.57 6.86 3.37
CA SER A 260 -14.20 5.97 4.36
C SER A 260 -15.02 6.69 5.45
N GLN A 261 -14.88 8.01 5.57
CA GLN A 261 -15.65 8.87 6.48
C GLN A 261 -16.85 9.55 5.78
N GLY A 262 -17.21 9.13 4.58
CA GLY A 262 -18.35 9.65 3.83
C GLY A 262 -18.04 10.82 2.90
N ASN A 263 -16.78 11.18 2.72
CA ASN A 263 -16.37 12.21 1.76
C ASN A 263 -16.40 11.65 0.35
N GLU A 264 -17.20 12.24 -0.54
CA GLU A 264 -17.21 11.87 -1.95
C GLU A 264 -16.00 12.47 -2.67
N PRO A 265 -15.16 11.64 -3.34
CA PRO A 265 -14.04 12.13 -4.08
C PRO A 265 -14.48 12.81 -5.38
N GLU A 266 -13.72 13.80 -5.81
CA GLU A 266 -13.99 14.56 -7.01
C GLU A 266 -12.83 14.48 -7.99
N LYS A 267 -13.13 14.73 -9.28
CA LYS A 267 -12.12 14.83 -10.32
C LYS A 267 -11.23 16.05 -10.12
N ILE A 268 -9.94 15.90 -10.40
CA ILE A 268 -8.95 16.97 -10.43
C ILE A 268 -7.93 16.69 -11.54
N GLU A 269 -7.41 17.75 -12.15
CA GLU A 269 -6.24 17.63 -13.03
C GLU A 269 -5.00 18.07 -12.26
N LEU A 270 -3.94 17.29 -12.37
CA LEU A 270 -2.64 17.62 -11.78
C LEU A 270 -1.83 18.50 -12.73
N THR A 271 -1.08 19.43 -12.14
CA THR A 271 -0.08 20.18 -12.90
C THR A 271 1.10 19.27 -13.26
N GLU A 272 1.93 19.68 -14.21
CA GLU A 272 3.12 18.91 -14.57
C GLU A 272 4.13 18.85 -13.40
N LEU A 273 4.19 19.89 -12.58
CA LEU A 273 5.01 19.90 -11.37
C LEU A 273 4.51 18.82 -10.39
N GLU A 274 3.20 18.79 -10.08
CA GLU A 274 2.62 17.80 -9.17
C GLU A 274 2.81 16.37 -9.68
N LYS A 275 2.62 16.11 -10.98
CA LYS A 275 2.87 14.79 -11.58
C LYS A 275 4.33 14.37 -11.42
N SER A 276 5.27 15.27 -11.80
CA SER A 276 6.71 15.03 -11.71
C SER A 276 7.14 14.72 -10.28
N GLU A 277 6.65 15.51 -9.31
CA GLU A 277 6.97 15.32 -7.90
C GLU A 277 6.37 14.00 -7.35
N CYS A 278 5.14 13.63 -7.70
CA CYS A 278 4.54 12.35 -7.32
C CYS A 278 5.35 11.15 -7.85
N ILE A 279 5.87 11.24 -9.08
CA ILE A 279 6.72 10.19 -9.67
C ILE A 279 8.04 10.07 -8.90
N LYS A 280 8.67 11.18 -8.52
CA LYS A 280 9.90 11.18 -7.72
C LYS A 280 9.66 10.60 -6.32
N VAL A 281 8.56 10.97 -5.68
CA VAL A 281 8.15 10.43 -4.39
C VAL A 281 7.92 8.92 -4.45
N ALA A 282 7.22 8.43 -5.48
CA ALA A 282 7.02 7.00 -5.68
C ALA A 282 8.35 6.26 -5.83
N LYS A 283 9.31 6.84 -6.56
CA LYS A 283 10.65 6.28 -6.73
C LYS A 283 11.44 6.24 -5.42
N GLU A 284 11.31 7.26 -4.56
CA GLU A 284 12.01 7.33 -3.27
C GLU A 284 11.64 6.17 -2.34
N VAL A 285 10.39 5.75 -2.37
CA VAL A 285 9.90 4.61 -1.58
C VAL A 285 10.00 3.27 -2.32
N ASP A 286 10.68 3.20 -3.46
CA ASP A 286 10.74 1.99 -4.32
C ASP A 286 9.34 1.48 -4.73
N GLY A 287 8.44 2.43 -5.01
CA GLY A 287 7.03 2.18 -5.27
C GLY A 287 6.72 2.02 -6.75
N MET A 288 6.41 0.80 -7.17
CA MET A 288 6.02 0.51 -8.55
C MET A 288 4.52 0.73 -8.82
N TRP A 289 3.70 0.54 -7.80
CA TRP A 289 2.26 0.82 -7.83
C TRP A 289 1.81 1.38 -6.49
N VAL A 290 1.78 2.68 -6.36
CA VAL A 290 1.51 3.38 -5.10
C VAL A 290 0.48 4.49 -5.27
N GLY A 291 -0.15 4.87 -4.16
CA GLY A 291 -0.94 6.08 -4.02
C GLY A 291 -0.14 7.13 -3.27
N VAL A 292 0.05 8.30 -3.87
CA VAL A 292 0.75 9.44 -3.27
C VAL A 292 -0.29 10.46 -2.82
N ASP A 293 -0.34 10.74 -1.53
CA ASP A 293 -1.27 11.69 -0.92
C ASP A 293 -0.56 13.00 -0.61
N PHE A 294 -1.14 14.12 -1.05
CA PHE A 294 -0.55 15.43 -0.84
C PHE A 294 -1.59 16.55 -0.69
N ILE A 295 -1.20 17.62 -0.03
CA ILE A 295 -1.93 18.89 0.00
C ILE A 295 -1.33 19.78 -1.07
N PRO A 296 -2.11 20.26 -2.06
CA PRO A 296 -1.62 21.21 -3.06
C PRO A 296 -1.10 22.50 -2.44
N SER A 297 -0.07 23.08 -3.03
CA SER A 297 0.37 24.41 -2.65
C SER A 297 -0.61 25.48 -3.18
N LYS A 298 -0.46 26.72 -2.71
CA LYS A 298 -1.28 27.86 -3.20
C LYS A 298 -0.99 28.15 -4.67
N ASP A 299 0.28 28.13 -5.06
CA ASP A 299 0.70 28.26 -6.44
C ASP A 299 1.13 26.85 -6.95
N ARG A 300 0.17 26.11 -7.46
CA ARG A 300 0.35 24.71 -7.89
C ARG A 300 1.35 24.54 -9.04
N GLU A 301 1.58 25.59 -9.82
CA GLU A 301 2.49 25.55 -10.97
C GLU A 301 3.96 25.80 -10.55
N LYS A 302 4.21 26.48 -9.44
CA LYS A 302 5.55 26.92 -9.05
C LYS A 302 6.05 26.32 -7.75
N GLU A 303 5.14 25.90 -6.87
CA GLU A 303 5.51 25.40 -5.55
C GLU A 303 5.19 23.90 -5.42
N SER A 304 6.16 23.12 -4.94
CA SER A 304 5.93 21.72 -4.60
C SER A 304 4.79 21.57 -3.59
N PRO A 305 3.93 20.54 -3.75
CA PRO A 305 2.89 20.24 -2.79
C PRO A 305 3.46 19.77 -1.45
N TYR A 306 2.64 19.72 -0.41
CA TYR A 306 3.00 19.08 0.85
C TYR A 306 2.63 17.60 0.80
N PHE A 307 3.60 16.70 0.71
CA PHE A 307 3.35 15.26 0.75
C PHE A 307 2.97 14.81 2.14
N ILE A 308 1.88 14.05 2.25
CA ILE A 308 1.32 13.57 3.52
C ILE A 308 1.74 12.14 3.79
N GLU A 309 1.55 11.26 2.80
CA GLU A 309 1.90 9.84 2.88
C GLU A 309 1.96 9.19 1.50
N VAL A 310 2.63 8.05 1.43
CA VAL A 310 2.58 7.13 0.29
C VAL A 310 1.96 5.82 0.74
N ASN A 311 1.03 5.29 -0.05
CA ASN A 311 0.31 4.06 0.22
C ASN A 311 0.77 2.95 -0.74
N SER A 312 1.31 1.85 -0.23
CA SER A 312 1.79 0.70 -1.01
C SER A 312 0.67 -0.16 -1.61
N SER A 313 -0.55 -0.04 -1.08
CA SER A 313 -1.73 -0.79 -1.53
C SER A 313 -2.94 0.14 -1.67
N PRO A 314 -2.90 1.13 -2.60
CA PRO A 314 -3.95 2.14 -2.71
C PRO A 314 -5.27 1.55 -3.21
N GLY A 315 -6.40 2.07 -2.72
CA GLY A 315 -7.73 1.77 -3.26
C GLY A 315 -7.86 2.23 -4.71
N THR A 316 -8.51 1.44 -5.54
CA THR A 316 -8.55 1.63 -7.00
C THR A 316 -9.90 2.05 -7.54
N THR A 317 -11.01 1.79 -6.83
CA THR A 317 -12.38 1.94 -7.32
C THR A 317 -12.67 3.36 -7.78
N HIS A 318 -12.63 4.33 -6.87
CA HIS A 318 -12.96 5.72 -7.20
C HIS A 318 -11.99 6.36 -8.20
N ILE A 319 -10.70 5.98 -8.16
CA ILE A 319 -9.73 6.46 -9.15
C ILE A 319 -10.12 5.93 -10.55
N SER A 320 -10.48 4.64 -10.65
CA SER A 320 -10.91 4.05 -11.92
C SER A 320 -12.14 4.73 -12.47
N GLU A 321 -13.15 4.98 -11.64
CA GLU A 321 -14.41 5.61 -12.01
C GLU A 321 -14.21 7.07 -12.47
N LEU A 322 -13.56 7.89 -11.63
CA LEU A 322 -13.39 9.32 -11.91
C LEU A 322 -12.49 9.62 -13.12
N ASN A 323 -11.52 8.74 -13.39
CA ASN A 323 -10.59 8.92 -14.51
C ASN A 323 -10.99 8.09 -15.74
N ASN A 324 -12.10 7.34 -15.68
CA ASN A 324 -12.54 6.42 -16.74
C ASN A 324 -11.41 5.49 -17.20
N VAL A 325 -10.66 4.91 -16.25
CA VAL A 325 -9.53 4.03 -16.50
C VAL A 325 -9.67 2.72 -15.72
N ASN A 326 -9.45 1.59 -16.38
CA ASN A 326 -9.37 0.31 -15.70
C ASN A 326 -7.95 0.12 -15.13
N ILE A 327 -7.76 0.51 -13.87
CA ILE A 327 -6.46 0.43 -13.19
C ILE A 327 -5.95 -1.02 -13.14
N HIS A 328 -6.82 -1.99 -12.85
CA HIS A 328 -6.40 -3.40 -12.75
C HIS A 328 -5.88 -3.92 -14.08
N LYS A 329 -6.60 -3.62 -15.19
CA LYS A 329 -6.14 -3.94 -16.53
C LYS A 329 -4.77 -3.32 -16.81
N LYS A 330 -4.61 -2.02 -16.52
CA LYS A 330 -3.36 -1.30 -16.74
C LYS A 330 -2.18 -1.89 -15.96
N VAL A 331 -2.41 -2.30 -14.72
CA VAL A 331 -1.40 -2.99 -13.88
C VAL A 331 -1.01 -4.33 -14.51
N ILE A 332 -1.97 -5.16 -14.91
CA ILE A 332 -1.69 -6.45 -15.53
C ILE A 332 -0.93 -6.27 -16.85
N GLU A 333 -1.36 -5.34 -17.71
CA GLU A 333 -0.67 -5.04 -18.97
C GLU A 333 0.77 -4.57 -18.75
N THR A 334 0.99 -3.71 -17.75
CA THR A 334 2.32 -3.23 -17.38
C THR A 334 3.26 -4.38 -17.00
N PHE A 335 2.81 -5.29 -16.15
CA PHE A 335 3.65 -6.38 -15.66
C PHE A 335 3.54 -7.68 -16.49
N LYS A 336 2.70 -7.73 -17.52
CA LYS A 336 2.78 -8.73 -18.58
C LYS A 336 4.09 -8.58 -19.37
N ASN A 337 4.64 -7.37 -19.48
CA ASN A 337 5.95 -7.13 -20.04
C ASN A 337 7.05 -7.43 -19.00
N ARG A 338 7.83 -8.49 -19.21
CA ARG A 338 8.93 -8.92 -18.32
C ARG A 338 10.05 -7.91 -18.18
N GLU A 339 10.22 -6.99 -19.10
CA GLU A 339 11.22 -5.94 -18.95
C GLU A 339 10.95 -5.06 -17.73
N ASN A 340 9.67 -4.87 -17.37
CA ASN A 340 9.30 -4.15 -16.17
C ASN A 340 9.64 -4.90 -14.88
N TRP A 341 9.86 -6.22 -14.93
CA TRP A 341 10.27 -7.01 -13.76
C TRP A 341 11.72 -6.73 -13.36
N ARG A 342 12.55 -6.21 -14.27
CA ARG A 342 13.93 -5.84 -13.95
C ARG A 342 14.04 -4.64 -13.01
N LYS A 343 12.95 -3.90 -12.87
CA LYS A 343 12.82 -2.75 -11.98
C LYS A 343 12.34 -3.13 -10.56
N LEU A 344 11.93 -4.40 -10.37
CA LEU A 344 11.41 -4.96 -9.11
C LEU A 344 12.50 -5.59 -8.25
#